data_9d285eebf01ef575ca4959fada8dcfed
#
_entry.id   9d285eebf01ef575ca4959fada8dcfed
#
_cell.length_a   1.000
_cell.length_b   1.000
_cell.length_c   1.000
_cell.angle_alpha   90.00
_cell.angle_beta   90.00
_cell.angle_gamma   90.00
#
_symmetry.space_group_name_H-M   'P 1'
#
loop_
_entity.id
_entity.type
_entity.pdbx_description
1 polymer ?
#
loop_
_entity_poly.entity_id
_entity_poly.type
_entity_poly.pdbx_seq_one_letter_code
_entity_poly.pdbx_strand_id
1 'polypeptide(L)'
;ADLISPWADVKLDVQAMPFPSSQFDVVICNHVLEHVQSDIKAMGEIYRVLKPGGFAILQVPIDISREKTLEDPSINTPELREQYYLQRDHQRLYGRDYADRLRSVGFRVDENHFVDELPLNLVERYALPVGEVLFICNKPD
;
A
#
# COMPACT_ATOMS: atom_id res chain seq x y z
N ALA A 1 6.66 -12.67 1.87
CA ALA A 1 5.51 -13.25 2.58
C ALA A 1 4.24 -13.08 1.74
N ASP A 2 3.26 -13.95 1.90
CA ASP A 2 1.98 -13.90 1.18
C ASP A 2 0.96 -14.77 1.93
N LEU A 3 -0.35 -14.50 1.76
CA LEU A 3 -1.40 -15.25 2.44
C LEU A 3 -1.64 -16.63 1.81
N ILE A 4 -1.60 -16.73 0.49
CA ILE A 4 -2.01 -17.92 -0.26
C ILE A 4 -0.92 -18.50 -1.18
N SER A 5 0.08 -17.71 -1.58
CA SER A 5 1.12 -18.15 -2.50
C SER A 5 1.90 -19.35 -1.97
N PRO A 6 2.06 -20.44 -2.74
CA PRO A 6 2.89 -21.57 -2.35
C PRO A 6 4.39 -21.27 -2.36
N TRP A 7 4.80 -20.17 -2.97
CA TRP A 7 6.19 -19.73 -3.10
C TRP A 7 6.63 -18.76 -2.01
N ALA A 8 5.72 -18.38 -1.10
CA ALA A 8 6.06 -17.51 0.00
C ALA A 8 6.76 -18.27 1.12
N ASP A 9 7.89 -17.75 1.59
CA ASP A 9 8.63 -18.31 2.74
C ASP A 9 7.79 -18.28 4.02
N VAL A 10 6.92 -17.27 4.14
CA VAL A 10 6.01 -17.11 5.29
C VAL A 10 4.59 -16.84 4.78
N LYS A 11 3.63 -17.66 5.24
CA LYS A 11 2.20 -17.38 5.05
C LYS A 11 1.70 -16.50 6.17
N LEU A 12 1.16 -15.34 5.82
CA LEU A 12 0.61 -14.41 6.80
C LEU A 12 -0.50 -13.55 6.21
N ASP A 13 -1.43 -13.15 7.08
CA ASP A 13 -2.34 -12.04 6.84
C ASP A 13 -1.68 -10.75 7.32
N VAL A 14 -1.54 -9.78 6.43
CA VAL A 14 -0.97 -8.46 6.76
C VAL A 14 -1.76 -7.70 7.82
N GLN A 15 -3.05 -8.05 8.01
CA GLN A 15 -3.91 -7.48 9.05
C GLN A 15 -3.68 -8.08 10.46
N ALA A 16 -2.87 -9.15 10.56
CA ALA A 16 -2.58 -9.85 11.82
C ALA A 16 -1.22 -10.56 11.72
N MET A 17 -0.14 -9.79 11.62
CA MET A 17 1.19 -10.37 11.41
C MET A 17 1.70 -11.10 12.66
N PRO A 18 2.23 -12.33 12.52
CA PRO A 18 2.71 -13.14 13.62
C PRO A 18 4.13 -12.73 14.08
N PHE A 19 4.44 -11.45 13.98
CA PHE A 19 5.74 -10.90 14.37
C PHE A 19 5.61 -9.98 15.59
N PRO A 20 6.62 -9.92 16.46
CA PRO A 20 6.66 -8.94 17.55
C PRO A 20 6.73 -7.49 17.00
N SER A 21 6.38 -6.53 17.82
CA SER A 21 6.57 -5.11 17.50
C SER A 21 8.04 -4.79 17.34
N SER A 22 8.35 -3.79 16.49
CA SER A 22 9.72 -3.29 16.29
C SER A 22 10.72 -4.36 15.84
N GLN A 23 10.29 -5.21 14.90
CA GLN A 23 11.09 -6.32 14.37
C GLN A 23 11.91 -5.92 13.13
N PHE A 24 11.35 -5.11 12.24
CA PHE A 24 11.91 -4.87 10.92
C PHE A 24 12.43 -3.43 10.77
N ASP A 25 13.53 -3.27 10.06
CA ASP A 25 14.06 -1.96 9.67
C ASP A 25 13.31 -1.43 8.43
N VAL A 26 12.90 -2.34 7.53
CA VAL A 26 12.20 -2.02 6.27
C VAL A 26 11.08 -3.01 6.02
N VAL A 27 9.93 -2.51 5.54
CA VAL A 27 8.82 -3.31 5.00
C VAL A 27 8.48 -2.81 3.60
N ILE A 28 8.36 -3.72 2.63
CA ILE A 28 7.83 -3.42 1.29
C ILE A 28 6.52 -4.18 1.13
N CYS A 29 5.44 -3.44 0.83
CA CYS A 29 4.11 -4.00 0.67
C CYS A 29 3.42 -3.29 -0.51
N ASN A 30 3.55 -3.90 -1.69
CA ASN A 30 3.05 -3.34 -2.94
C ASN A 30 1.86 -4.17 -3.44
N HIS A 31 0.78 -3.50 -3.83
CA HIS A 31 -0.44 -4.11 -4.38
C HIS A 31 -1.03 -5.19 -3.46
N VAL A 32 -1.21 -4.84 -2.19
CA VAL A 32 -1.81 -5.70 -1.15
C VAL A 32 -2.96 -5.01 -0.44
N LEU A 33 -2.81 -3.72 -0.12
CA LEU A 33 -3.74 -2.99 0.74
C LEU A 33 -5.12 -2.79 0.10
N GLU A 34 -5.20 -2.77 -1.22
CA GLU A 34 -6.45 -2.74 -1.98
C GLU A 34 -7.26 -4.03 -1.85
N HIS A 35 -6.63 -5.16 -1.54
CA HIS A 35 -7.26 -6.48 -1.45
C HIS A 35 -7.71 -6.85 -0.04
N VAL A 36 -7.15 -6.24 1.01
CA VAL A 36 -7.45 -6.58 2.40
C VAL A 36 -8.76 -5.96 2.86
N GLN A 37 -9.44 -6.61 3.81
CA GLN A 37 -10.72 -6.12 4.31
C GLN A 37 -10.60 -4.78 5.04
N SER A 38 -9.55 -4.61 5.86
CA SER A 38 -9.25 -3.36 6.57
C SER A 38 -7.81 -2.94 6.30
N ASP A 39 -7.63 -1.97 5.41
CA ASP A 39 -6.32 -1.39 5.11
C ASP A 39 -5.74 -0.64 6.31
N ILE A 40 -6.56 0.07 7.08
CA ILE A 40 -6.12 0.76 8.31
C ILE A 40 -5.54 -0.23 9.31
N LYS A 41 -6.16 -1.41 9.45
CA LYS A 41 -5.63 -2.46 10.33
C LYS A 41 -4.30 -3.01 9.80
N ALA A 42 -4.21 -3.26 8.49
CA ALA A 42 -2.98 -3.71 7.84
C ALA A 42 -1.85 -2.67 7.96
N MET A 43 -2.15 -1.39 7.69
CA MET A 43 -1.20 -0.28 7.87
C MET A 43 -0.73 -0.18 9.33
N GLY A 44 -1.64 -0.34 10.30
CA GLY A 44 -1.31 -0.37 11.74
C GLY A 44 -0.39 -1.53 12.12
N GLU A 45 -0.59 -2.72 11.55
CA GLU A 45 0.28 -3.87 11.75
C GLU A 45 1.68 -3.65 11.13
N ILE A 46 1.75 -3.08 9.91
CA ILE A 46 3.02 -2.70 9.29
C ILE A 46 3.76 -1.68 10.18
N TYR A 47 3.04 -0.65 10.65
CA TYR A 47 3.60 0.32 11.58
C TYR A 47 4.10 -0.33 12.88
N ARG A 48 3.34 -1.26 13.45
CA ARG A 48 3.69 -1.96 14.69
C ARG A 48 4.98 -2.76 14.57
N VAL A 49 5.14 -3.50 13.48
CA VAL A 49 6.31 -4.38 13.28
C VAL A 49 7.56 -3.64 12.84
N LEU A 50 7.45 -2.41 12.32
CA LEU A 50 8.61 -1.56 12.04
C LEU A 50 9.26 -1.08 13.34
N LYS A 51 10.59 -1.05 13.36
CA LYS A 51 11.37 -0.37 14.41
C LYS A 51 11.16 1.14 14.36
N PRO A 52 11.30 1.86 15.49
CA PRO A 52 11.51 3.30 15.48
C PRO A 52 12.64 3.66 14.49
N GLY A 53 12.49 4.72 13.70
CA GLY A 53 13.41 5.09 12.63
C GLY A 53 13.38 4.20 11.38
N GLY A 54 12.61 3.11 11.38
CA GLY A 54 12.40 2.26 10.21
C GLY A 54 11.39 2.84 9.21
N PHE A 55 11.32 2.28 8.01
CA PHE A 55 10.40 2.76 6.98
C PHE A 55 9.70 1.64 6.22
N ALA A 56 8.57 1.97 5.58
CA ALA A 56 7.90 1.10 4.63
C ALA A 56 7.73 1.78 3.27
N ILE A 57 7.71 0.98 2.19
CA ILE A 57 7.21 1.38 0.88
C ILE A 57 5.86 0.72 0.70
N LEU A 58 4.80 1.52 0.55
CA LEU A 58 3.42 1.05 0.51
C LEU A 58 2.74 1.56 -0.77
N GLN A 59 2.80 0.74 -1.84
CA GLN A 59 2.24 1.10 -3.14
C GLN A 59 0.88 0.45 -3.36
N VAL A 60 -0.03 1.24 -3.91
CA VAL A 60 -1.38 0.83 -4.33
C VAL A 60 -1.76 1.58 -5.61
N PRO A 61 -2.69 1.07 -6.42
CA PRO A 61 -3.27 1.83 -7.53
C PRO A 61 -4.09 3.00 -6.99
N ILE A 62 -3.84 4.21 -7.48
CA ILE A 62 -4.58 5.42 -7.08
C ILE A 62 -5.31 6.01 -8.29
N ASP A 63 -6.60 6.25 -8.13
CA ASP A 63 -7.39 7.05 -9.05
C ASP A 63 -7.21 8.54 -8.69
N ILE A 64 -6.31 9.22 -9.39
CA ILE A 64 -6.01 10.64 -9.17
C ILE A 64 -7.18 11.58 -9.46
N SER A 65 -8.21 11.11 -10.18
CA SER A 65 -9.43 11.89 -10.42
C SER A 65 -10.32 11.98 -9.18
N ARG A 66 -10.12 11.07 -8.21
CA ARG A 66 -10.87 11.01 -6.96
C ARG A 66 -10.16 11.74 -5.84
N GLU A 67 -10.90 12.58 -5.13
CA GLU A 67 -10.40 13.21 -3.91
C GLU A 67 -10.36 12.22 -2.73
N LYS A 68 -11.37 11.34 -2.65
CA LYS A 68 -11.55 10.37 -1.57
C LYS A 68 -11.57 8.94 -2.08
N THR A 69 -10.98 8.06 -1.30
CA THR A 69 -11.07 6.61 -1.49
C THR A 69 -12.53 6.16 -1.54
N LEU A 70 -12.88 5.42 -2.58
CA LEU A 70 -14.18 4.76 -2.70
C LEU A 70 -14.13 3.42 -1.97
N GLU A 71 -14.88 3.31 -0.89
CA GLU A 71 -15.03 2.11 -0.09
C GLU A 71 -16.49 2.06 0.40
N ASP A 72 -17.28 1.14 -0.15
CA ASP A 72 -18.71 1.03 0.13
C ASP A 72 -19.07 -0.42 0.44
N PRO A 73 -19.61 -0.73 1.64
CA PRO A 73 -20.00 -2.08 2.02
C PRO A 73 -21.07 -2.71 1.12
N SER A 74 -21.82 -1.92 0.35
CA SER A 74 -22.80 -2.43 -0.61
C SER A 74 -22.15 -3.03 -1.86
N ILE A 75 -20.89 -2.67 -2.15
CA ILE A 75 -20.08 -3.22 -3.26
C ILE A 75 -19.41 -4.53 -2.78
N ASN A 76 -20.21 -5.58 -2.67
CA ASN A 76 -19.80 -6.82 -1.98
C ASN A 76 -19.72 -8.06 -2.89
N THR A 77 -20.04 -7.94 -4.18
CA THR A 77 -19.87 -9.04 -5.15
C THR A 77 -18.67 -8.79 -6.08
N PRO A 78 -18.04 -9.85 -6.62
CA PRO A 78 -16.95 -9.69 -7.59
C PRO A 78 -17.31 -8.81 -8.79
N GLU A 79 -18.54 -8.91 -9.31
CA GLU A 79 -19.03 -8.13 -10.44
C GLU A 79 -19.14 -6.64 -10.10
N LEU A 80 -19.68 -6.32 -8.93
CA LEU A 80 -19.74 -4.93 -8.44
C LEU A 80 -18.35 -4.38 -8.18
N ARG A 81 -17.44 -5.15 -7.59
CA ARG A 81 -16.06 -4.73 -7.37
C ARG A 81 -15.34 -4.44 -8.69
N GLU A 82 -15.47 -5.32 -9.68
CA GLU A 82 -14.91 -5.07 -11.02
C GLU A 82 -15.45 -3.78 -11.64
N GLN A 83 -16.76 -3.52 -11.49
CA GLN A 83 -17.39 -2.31 -12.01
C GLN A 83 -16.93 -1.04 -11.32
N TYR A 84 -16.79 -1.04 -9.99
CA TYR A 84 -16.54 0.16 -9.20
C TYR A 84 -15.09 0.30 -8.70
N TYR A 85 -14.40 -0.82 -8.49
CA TYR A 85 -13.01 -0.85 -8.01
C TYR A 85 -12.02 -1.35 -9.07
N LEU A 86 -12.49 -1.59 -10.29
CA LEU A 86 -11.73 -1.99 -11.49
C LEU A 86 -11.15 -3.41 -11.45
N GLN A 87 -11.27 -4.13 -10.32
CA GLN A 87 -10.89 -5.53 -10.18
C GLN A 87 -11.85 -6.28 -9.25
N ARG A 88 -12.03 -7.59 -9.52
CA ARG A 88 -13.01 -8.45 -8.85
C ARG A 88 -12.72 -8.71 -7.37
N ASP A 89 -11.46 -8.58 -6.94
CA ASP A 89 -10.95 -8.88 -5.62
C ASP A 89 -10.52 -7.61 -4.83
N HIS A 90 -10.61 -6.43 -5.44
CA HIS A 90 -10.39 -5.18 -4.73
C HIS A 90 -11.51 -4.92 -3.71
N GLN A 91 -11.15 -4.43 -2.56
CA GLN A 91 -12.08 -4.02 -1.49
C GLN A 91 -12.36 -2.51 -1.53
N ARG A 92 -11.55 -1.76 -2.28
CA ARG A 92 -11.63 -0.30 -2.43
C ARG A 92 -10.91 0.18 -3.70
N LEU A 93 -11.21 1.42 -4.09
CA LEU A 93 -10.45 2.17 -5.08
C LEU A 93 -9.90 3.42 -4.40
N TYR A 94 -8.57 3.48 -4.24
CA TYR A 94 -7.93 4.60 -3.56
C TYR A 94 -8.02 5.90 -4.35
N GLY A 95 -8.26 6.99 -3.63
CA GLY A 95 -8.20 8.37 -4.10
C GLY A 95 -6.95 9.08 -3.58
N ARG A 96 -6.89 10.40 -3.79
CA ARG A 96 -5.78 11.27 -3.35
C ARG A 96 -5.61 11.35 -1.83
N ASP A 97 -6.59 10.89 -1.06
CA ASP A 97 -6.53 10.80 0.39
C ASP A 97 -5.73 9.59 0.92
N TYR A 98 -5.10 8.80 0.05
CA TYR A 98 -4.32 7.63 0.46
C TYR A 98 -3.21 7.99 1.45
N ALA A 99 -2.45 9.07 1.19
CA ALA A 99 -1.42 9.54 2.10
C ALA A 99 -1.98 9.90 3.50
N ASP A 100 -3.20 10.44 3.58
CA ASP A 100 -3.84 10.77 4.85
C ASP A 100 -4.25 9.50 5.62
N ARG A 101 -4.66 8.45 4.91
CA ARG A 101 -4.92 7.12 5.52
C ARG A 101 -3.65 6.56 6.15
N LEU A 102 -2.51 6.64 5.48
CA LEU A 102 -1.20 6.25 6.01
C LEU A 102 -0.80 7.10 7.24
N ARG A 103 -0.99 8.41 7.17
CA ARG A 103 -0.72 9.33 8.29
C ARG A 103 -1.60 9.03 9.50
N SER A 104 -2.84 8.57 9.28
CA SER A 104 -3.81 8.29 10.36
C SER A 104 -3.34 7.18 11.32
N VAL A 105 -2.46 6.28 10.88
CA VAL A 105 -1.90 5.21 11.72
C VAL A 105 -0.54 5.56 12.33
N GLY A 106 -0.02 6.77 12.08
CA GLY A 106 1.19 7.30 12.72
C GLY A 106 2.40 7.47 11.81
N PHE A 107 2.32 7.10 10.53
CA PHE A 107 3.44 7.32 9.60
C PHE A 107 3.68 8.80 9.30
N ARG A 108 4.95 9.16 9.17
CA ARG A 108 5.37 10.34 8.41
C ARG A 108 5.53 9.90 6.95
N VAL A 109 4.66 10.41 6.07
CA VAL A 109 4.59 9.99 4.66
C VAL A 109 5.31 11.00 3.77
N ASP A 110 6.28 10.50 3.02
CA ASP A 110 6.93 11.18 1.90
C ASP A 110 6.29 10.67 0.59
N GLU A 111 5.63 11.57 -0.13
CA GLU A 111 5.07 11.35 -1.46
C GLU A 111 6.18 11.64 -2.49
N ASN A 112 6.99 10.63 -2.78
CA ASN A 112 8.27 10.77 -3.47
C ASN A 112 8.11 10.60 -4.98
N HIS A 113 8.54 11.61 -5.74
CA HIS A 113 8.49 11.65 -7.20
C HIS A 113 9.81 11.21 -7.85
N PHE A 114 10.50 10.27 -7.26
CA PHE A 114 11.83 9.81 -7.69
C PHE A 114 11.91 9.47 -9.19
N VAL A 115 10.86 8.88 -9.77
CA VAL A 115 10.86 8.50 -11.19
C VAL A 115 10.96 9.74 -12.10
N ASP A 116 10.33 10.86 -11.72
CA ASP A 116 10.33 12.09 -12.51
C ASP A 116 11.70 12.81 -12.49
N GLU A 117 12.55 12.48 -11.51
CA GLU A 117 13.91 13.02 -11.37
C GLU A 117 14.95 12.20 -12.15
N LEU A 118 14.59 11.02 -12.67
CA LEU A 118 15.50 10.14 -13.39
C LEU A 118 15.72 10.61 -14.83
N PRO A 119 16.93 10.43 -15.37
CA PRO A 119 17.18 10.59 -16.80
C PRO A 119 16.26 9.69 -17.64
N LEU A 120 15.71 10.25 -18.74
CA LEU A 120 14.73 9.56 -19.58
C LEU A 120 15.21 8.18 -20.07
N ASN A 121 16.50 8.04 -20.40
CA ASN A 121 17.07 6.77 -20.81
C ASN A 121 17.02 5.67 -19.73
N LEU A 122 17.00 6.04 -18.45
CA LEU A 122 16.82 5.07 -17.35
C LEU A 122 15.34 4.72 -17.18
N VAL A 123 14.45 5.72 -17.30
CA VAL A 123 12.99 5.49 -17.25
C VAL A 123 12.57 4.52 -18.37
N GLU A 124 13.03 4.74 -19.60
CA GLU A 124 12.77 3.85 -20.74
C GLU A 124 13.40 2.46 -20.56
N ARG A 125 14.69 2.42 -20.15
CA ARG A 125 15.42 1.15 -19.96
C ARG A 125 14.76 0.22 -18.96
N TYR A 126 14.22 0.76 -17.87
CA TYR A 126 13.62 0.00 -16.78
C TYR A 126 12.10 -0.02 -16.85
N ALA A 127 11.50 0.56 -17.92
CA ALA A 127 10.05 0.67 -18.10
C ALA A 127 9.33 1.23 -16.86
N LEU A 128 9.91 2.28 -16.26
CA LEU A 128 9.34 2.89 -15.05
C LEU A 128 8.12 3.73 -15.42
N PRO A 129 7.03 3.64 -14.64
CA PRO A 129 5.83 4.44 -14.90
C PRO A 129 6.11 5.92 -14.57
N VAL A 130 6.01 6.77 -15.60
CA VAL A 130 6.17 8.23 -15.45
C VAL A 130 5.02 8.78 -14.61
N GLY A 131 5.33 9.67 -13.66
CA GLY A 131 4.37 10.29 -12.76
C GLY A 131 3.91 9.40 -11.62
N GLU A 132 4.51 8.21 -11.44
CA GLU A 132 4.24 7.38 -10.27
C GLU A 132 4.81 8.00 -9.01
N VAL A 133 3.98 8.11 -7.98
CA VAL A 133 4.37 8.57 -6.65
C VAL A 133 4.71 7.38 -5.78
N LEU A 134 5.93 7.34 -5.22
CA LEU A 134 6.32 6.34 -4.23
C LEU A 134 5.92 6.80 -2.82
N PHE A 135 5.13 6.01 -2.11
CA PHE A 135 4.73 6.30 -0.73
C PHE A 135 5.77 5.72 0.23
N ILE A 136 6.72 6.56 0.67
CA ILE A 136 7.73 6.20 1.66
C ILE A 136 7.22 6.60 3.04
N CYS A 137 6.91 5.59 3.85
CA CYS A 137 6.22 5.71 5.12
C CYS A 137 7.21 5.50 6.27
N ASN A 138 7.68 6.56 6.88
CA ASN A 138 8.65 6.52 7.97
C ASN A 138 7.95 6.39 9.32
N LYS A 139 8.44 5.49 10.19
CA LYS A 139 8.06 5.42 11.58
C LYS A 139 8.96 6.35 12.39
N PRO A 140 8.44 7.39 13.05
CA PRO A 140 9.22 8.25 13.93
C PRO A 140 9.93 7.47 15.05
N ASP A 141 11.02 8.06 15.60
CA ASP A 141 11.74 7.52 16.74
C ASP A 141 10.88 7.48 18.03
#